data_281e20b0947a12be566a3885b833bf26
#
_entry.id   281e20b0947a12be566a3885b833bf26
#
_cell.length_a   1.000
_cell.length_b   1.000
_cell.length_c   1.000
_cell.angle_alpha   90.00
_cell.angle_beta   90.00
_cell.angle_gamma   90.00
#
_symmetry.space_group_name_H-M   'P 1'
#
loop_
_entity.id
_entity.type
_entity.pdbx_description
1 polymer ?
#
loop_
_entity_poly.entity_id
_entity_poly.type
_entity_poly.pdbx_seq_one_letter_code
_entity_poly.pdbx_strand_id
1 'polypeptide(L)'
;VYGVPFSDISVTEKYEEMVDDARIRKTKIRAREFFQTLAEIQFESGYPYIMFEDTVNRANPIDGKITMSNLCSEILQVSEASEYNADLSYARVGKDISCNLGSLNIAMAMDSEDFGRTVETAIRGLTAVSDTSNISSVPSIERGNNMSHAIGLGQMNLHGYLARESIHYGSEEGL
;
A
#
# COMPACT_ATOMS: atom_id res chain seq x y z
N VAL A 1 14.71 -7.03 23.51
CA VAL A 1 16.18 -7.15 23.40
C VAL A 1 16.81 -5.84 22.98
N TYR A 2 16.21 -5.14 22.02
CA TYR A 2 16.75 -3.88 21.48
C TYR A 2 16.15 -2.62 22.10
N GLY A 3 15.18 -2.72 23.04
CA GLY A 3 14.55 -1.60 23.73
C GLY A 3 13.61 -0.75 22.85
N VAL A 4 13.28 -1.23 21.66
CA VAL A 4 12.37 -0.60 20.68
C VAL A 4 11.38 -1.64 20.16
N PRO A 5 10.22 -1.23 19.63
CA PRO A 5 9.30 -2.11 18.93
C PRO A 5 9.99 -2.84 17.78
N PHE A 6 9.56 -4.06 17.48
CA PHE A 6 10.15 -4.85 16.38
C PHE A 6 9.96 -4.17 15.02
N SER A 7 8.86 -3.46 14.81
CA SER A 7 8.59 -2.66 13.61
C SER A 7 9.65 -1.57 13.34
N ASP A 8 10.36 -1.13 14.38
CA ASP A 8 11.37 -0.07 14.27
C ASP A 8 12.77 -0.62 13.98
N ILE A 9 12.88 -1.96 13.85
CA ILE A 9 14.14 -2.64 13.57
C ILE A 9 14.18 -3.02 12.09
N SER A 10 15.23 -2.59 11.38
CA SER A 10 15.54 -3.12 10.06
C SER A 10 16.08 -4.54 10.17
N VAL A 11 15.24 -5.55 9.90
CA VAL A 11 15.66 -6.96 9.96
C VAL A 11 16.74 -7.23 8.92
N THR A 12 16.68 -6.61 7.74
CA THR A 12 17.69 -6.76 6.70
C THR A 12 19.06 -6.31 7.17
N GLU A 13 19.16 -5.16 7.83
CA GLU A 13 20.44 -4.62 8.33
C GLU A 13 20.95 -5.35 9.57
N LYS A 14 20.04 -5.86 10.41
CA LYS A 14 20.34 -6.46 11.70
C LYS A 14 20.37 -8.00 11.70
N TYR A 15 20.12 -8.64 10.55
CA TYR A 15 19.92 -10.08 10.48
C TYR A 15 21.09 -10.87 11.05
N GLU A 16 22.33 -10.59 10.61
CA GLU A 16 23.53 -11.29 11.07
C GLU A 16 23.78 -11.06 12.57
N GLU A 17 23.63 -9.83 13.04
CA GLU A 17 23.71 -9.50 14.47
C GLU A 17 22.68 -10.29 15.27
N MET A 18 21.43 -10.39 14.79
CA MET A 18 20.35 -11.16 15.44
C MET A 18 20.66 -12.67 15.42
N VAL A 19 21.27 -13.18 14.37
CA VAL A 19 21.67 -14.60 14.27
C VAL A 19 22.72 -14.94 15.32
N ASP A 20 23.63 -14.03 15.62
CA ASP A 20 24.71 -14.25 16.59
C ASP A 20 24.30 -13.92 18.04
N ASP A 21 23.24 -13.15 18.25
CA ASP A 21 22.80 -12.74 19.58
C ASP A 21 22.15 -13.90 20.35
N ALA A 22 22.81 -14.37 21.42
CA ALA A 22 22.34 -15.47 22.25
C ALA A 22 21.02 -15.16 23.01
N ARG A 23 20.64 -13.89 23.15
CA ARG A 23 19.41 -13.46 23.83
C ARG A 23 18.17 -13.68 22.96
N ILE A 24 18.36 -13.85 21.65
CA ILE A 24 17.26 -14.06 20.69
C ILE A 24 17.00 -15.54 20.53
N ARG A 25 15.78 -15.97 20.80
CA ARG A 25 15.33 -17.34 20.50
C ARG A 25 15.25 -17.54 18.99
N LYS A 26 15.91 -18.60 18.51
CA LYS A 26 16.00 -18.91 17.07
C LYS A 26 15.54 -20.33 16.78
N THR A 27 14.92 -20.51 15.62
CA THR A 27 14.59 -21.81 15.04
C THR A 27 15.14 -21.87 13.63
N LYS A 28 15.91 -22.90 13.33
CA LYS A 28 16.41 -23.12 11.96
C LYS A 28 15.32 -23.74 11.10
N ILE A 29 15.11 -23.17 9.93
CA ILE A 29 14.23 -23.72 8.89
C ILE A 29 15.00 -23.91 7.60
N ARG A 30 14.51 -24.79 6.74
CA ARG A 30 15.07 -24.96 5.40
C ARG A 30 14.42 -23.94 4.47
N ALA A 31 15.18 -22.96 4.01
CA ALA A 31 14.67 -21.88 3.17
C ALA A 31 13.95 -22.39 1.91
N ARG A 32 14.51 -23.44 1.25
CA ARG A 32 13.89 -24.03 0.04
C ARG A 32 12.50 -24.62 0.33
N GLU A 33 12.36 -25.37 1.41
CA GLU A 33 11.09 -25.97 1.82
C GLU A 33 10.07 -24.88 2.19
N PHE A 34 10.52 -23.83 2.88
CA PHE A 34 9.69 -22.68 3.21
C PHE A 34 9.13 -22.00 1.95
N PHE A 35 9.99 -21.67 0.98
CA PHE A 35 9.55 -21.00 -0.26
C PHE A 35 8.70 -21.92 -1.15
N GLN A 36 8.96 -23.21 -1.15
CA GLN A 36 8.14 -24.18 -1.87
C GLN A 36 6.72 -24.22 -1.27
N THR A 37 6.60 -24.36 0.05
CA THR A 37 5.31 -24.35 0.74
C THR A 37 4.57 -23.02 0.51
N LEU A 38 5.28 -21.90 0.53
CA LEU A 38 4.70 -20.60 0.25
C LEU A 38 4.12 -20.54 -1.17
N ALA A 39 4.88 -21.03 -2.17
CA ALA A 39 4.40 -21.07 -3.56
C ALA A 39 3.21 -22.00 -3.75
N GLU A 40 3.18 -23.15 -3.08
CA GLU A 40 2.05 -24.09 -3.10
C GLU A 40 0.79 -23.43 -2.51
N ILE A 41 0.89 -22.78 -1.36
CA ILE A 41 -0.24 -22.07 -0.73
C ILE A 41 -0.75 -20.93 -1.62
N GLN A 42 0.15 -20.16 -2.21
CA GLN A 42 -0.23 -19.09 -3.14
C GLN A 42 -0.91 -19.64 -4.41
N PHE A 43 -0.45 -20.76 -4.93
CA PHE A 43 -1.07 -21.41 -6.08
C PHE A 43 -2.49 -21.90 -5.76
N GLU A 44 -2.69 -22.48 -4.58
CA GLU A 44 -3.99 -23.02 -4.18
C GLU A 44 -5.02 -21.95 -3.79
N SER A 45 -4.58 -20.88 -3.11
CA SER A 45 -5.48 -19.91 -2.48
C SER A 45 -5.32 -18.47 -2.98
N GLY A 46 -4.23 -18.13 -3.67
CA GLY A 46 -3.87 -16.76 -4.00
C GLY A 46 -3.25 -15.98 -2.83
N TYR A 47 -3.14 -16.55 -1.63
CA TYR A 47 -2.60 -15.94 -0.42
C TYR A 47 -1.39 -16.72 0.13
N PRO A 48 -0.55 -16.08 0.97
CA PRO A 48 -0.56 -14.66 1.35
C PRO A 48 0.00 -13.75 0.24
N TYR A 49 -0.39 -12.48 0.24
CA TYR A 49 0.32 -11.45 -0.49
C TYR A 49 1.67 -11.20 0.17
N ILE A 50 2.70 -10.96 -0.64
CA ILE A 50 4.06 -10.70 -0.16
C ILE A 50 4.43 -9.28 -0.52
N MET A 51 4.97 -8.56 0.46
CA MET A 51 5.48 -7.22 0.27
C MET A 51 6.92 -7.14 0.76
N PHE A 52 7.78 -6.54 -0.05
CA PHE A 52 9.17 -6.34 0.28
C PHE A 52 9.33 -4.94 0.90
N GLU A 53 9.37 -4.88 2.23
CA GLU A 53 9.39 -3.65 3.01
C GLU A 53 10.49 -2.68 2.56
N ASP A 54 11.71 -3.18 2.34
CA ASP A 54 12.82 -2.34 1.89
C ASP A 54 12.58 -1.74 0.51
N THR A 55 12.01 -2.52 -0.41
CA THR A 55 11.69 -2.05 -1.76
C THR A 55 10.60 -0.99 -1.73
N VAL A 56 9.55 -1.22 -0.94
CA VAL A 56 8.46 -0.27 -0.74
C VAL A 56 8.99 1.06 -0.18
N ASN A 57 9.81 0.99 0.85
CA ASN A 57 10.32 2.21 1.50
C ASN A 57 11.38 2.94 0.67
N ARG A 58 12.15 2.24 -0.16
CA ARG A 58 13.03 2.91 -1.15
C ARG A 58 12.26 3.68 -2.22
N ALA A 59 11.06 3.20 -2.57
CA ALA A 59 10.20 3.84 -3.58
C ALA A 59 9.24 4.88 -2.98
N ASN A 60 9.13 4.95 -1.65
CA ASN A 60 8.23 5.87 -0.97
C ASN A 60 8.69 7.32 -1.16
N PRO A 61 7.87 8.21 -1.79
CA PRO A 61 8.23 9.61 -1.99
C PRO A 61 7.88 10.51 -0.80
N ILE A 62 7.27 9.96 0.24
CA ILE A 62 6.74 10.70 1.39
C ILE A 62 7.60 10.41 2.62
N ASP A 63 7.87 11.43 3.43
CA ASP A 63 8.60 11.27 4.68
C ASP A 63 7.87 10.31 5.64
N GLY A 64 8.64 9.39 6.22
CA GLY A 64 8.15 8.36 7.13
C GLY A 64 8.34 6.95 6.59
N LYS A 65 7.95 5.96 7.39
CA LYS A 65 8.12 4.54 7.08
C LYS A 65 6.76 3.89 6.82
N ILE A 66 6.66 3.15 5.72
CA ILE A 66 5.53 2.29 5.42
C ILE A 66 5.78 0.94 6.08
N THR A 67 4.88 0.51 6.97
CA THR A 67 5.00 -0.71 7.77
C THR A 67 3.89 -1.73 7.52
N MET A 68 2.82 -1.33 6.84
CA MET A 68 1.66 -2.18 6.55
C MET A 68 0.94 -1.72 5.28
N SER A 69 0.00 -2.52 4.84
CA SER A 69 -0.89 -2.26 3.72
C SER A 69 -2.32 -2.62 4.07
N ASN A 70 -3.24 -2.43 3.14
CA ASN A 70 -4.65 -2.86 3.26
C ASN A 70 -4.82 -4.34 2.84
N LEU A 71 -6.06 -4.83 2.91
CA LEU A 71 -6.41 -6.22 2.61
C LEU A 71 -5.93 -6.68 1.22
N CYS A 72 -6.12 -5.86 0.19
CA CYS A 72 -5.74 -6.20 -1.19
C CYS A 72 -4.30 -5.78 -1.54
N SER A 73 -3.57 -5.14 -0.63
CA SER A 73 -2.16 -4.73 -0.74
C SER A 73 -1.85 -3.66 -1.80
N GLU A 74 -2.87 -2.96 -2.31
CA GLU A 74 -2.69 -1.87 -3.27
C GLU A 74 -2.38 -0.52 -2.62
N ILE A 75 -2.64 -0.37 -1.30
CA ILE A 75 -2.42 0.89 -0.59
C ILE A 75 -1.14 0.81 0.24
N LEU A 76 -0.20 1.67 -0.07
CA LEU A 76 1.09 1.79 0.58
C LEU A 76 1.30 3.23 1.02
N GLN A 77 0.96 3.52 2.26
CA GLN A 77 1.05 4.86 2.84
C GLN A 77 1.72 4.83 4.20
N VAL A 78 2.34 5.94 4.57
CA VAL A 78 2.89 6.14 5.90
C VAL A 78 1.74 6.26 6.90
N SER A 79 1.77 5.42 7.93
CA SER A 79 0.83 5.44 9.05
C SER A 79 1.56 5.65 10.38
N GLU A 80 0.82 6.13 11.38
CA GLU A 80 1.29 6.31 12.74
C GLU A 80 0.34 5.60 13.70
N ALA A 81 0.88 4.74 14.57
CA ALA A 81 0.06 4.05 15.55
C ALA A 81 -0.57 5.03 16.55
N SER A 82 -1.84 4.80 16.88
CA SER A 82 -2.50 5.48 17.99
C SER A 82 -2.08 4.88 19.35
N GLU A 83 -2.10 5.68 20.38
CA GLU A 83 -1.91 5.24 21.75
C GLU A 83 -3.22 5.34 22.52
N TYR A 84 -3.48 4.37 23.40
CA TYR A 84 -4.73 4.26 24.13
C TYR A 84 -4.49 4.24 25.63
N ASN A 85 -5.39 4.87 26.38
CA ASN A 85 -5.49 4.73 27.80
C ASN A 85 -6.08 3.36 28.20
N ALA A 86 -6.05 3.04 29.48
CA ALA A 86 -6.60 1.77 29.99
C ALA A 86 -8.13 1.63 29.76
N ASP A 87 -8.84 2.73 29.60
CA ASP A 87 -10.28 2.78 29.29
C ASP A 87 -10.58 2.78 27.79
N LEU A 88 -9.57 2.56 26.95
CA LEU A 88 -9.62 2.55 25.49
C LEU A 88 -9.90 3.92 24.84
N SER A 89 -9.91 5.01 25.59
CA SER A 89 -9.87 6.35 25.02
C SER A 89 -8.49 6.64 24.40
N TYR A 90 -8.45 7.52 23.40
CA TYR A 90 -7.17 7.92 22.81
C TYR A 90 -6.31 8.68 23.81
N ALA A 91 -5.11 8.18 24.09
CA ALA A 91 -4.03 8.96 24.72
C ALA A 91 -3.33 9.84 23.67
N ARG A 92 -3.14 9.30 22.47
CA ARG A 92 -2.63 10.01 21.29
C ARG A 92 -3.31 9.46 20.02
N VAL A 93 -3.89 10.36 19.24
CA VAL A 93 -4.47 9.99 17.93
C VAL A 93 -3.35 9.87 16.93
N GLY A 94 -3.17 8.67 16.39
CA GLY A 94 -2.25 8.38 15.31
C GLY A 94 -2.77 8.83 13.94
N LYS A 95 -2.16 8.32 12.89
CA LYS A 95 -2.53 8.57 11.51
C LYS A 95 -2.79 7.23 10.82
N ASP A 96 -4.05 6.88 10.63
CA ASP A 96 -4.44 5.74 9.82
C ASP A 96 -4.51 6.13 8.34
N ILE A 97 -4.42 5.12 7.47
CA ILE A 97 -4.48 5.33 6.03
C ILE A 97 -5.93 5.34 5.54
N SER A 98 -6.19 6.20 4.55
CA SER A 98 -7.41 6.19 3.77
C SER A 98 -7.06 6.37 2.29
N CYS A 99 -7.91 5.85 1.41
CA CYS A 99 -7.76 6.07 -0.02
C CYS A 99 -9.13 6.05 -0.69
N ASN A 100 -9.49 7.14 -1.36
CA ASN A 100 -10.70 7.23 -2.16
C ASN A 100 -10.38 6.69 -3.55
N LEU A 101 -11.07 5.63 -3.96
CA LEU A 101 -10.79 4.89 -5.19
C LEU A 101 -11.79 5.21 -6.29
N GLY A 102 -11.29 5.29 -7.51
CA GLY A 102 -12.05 5.35 -8.74
C GLY A 102 -11.29 4.68 -9.87
N SER A 103 -11.94 4.45 -11.00
CA SER A 103 -11.28 3.90 -12.19
C SER A 103 -11.82 4.56 -13.45
N LEU A 104 -10.92 4.89 -14.38
CA LEU A 104 -11.27 5.30 -15.73
C LEU A 104 -11.27 4.09 -16.66
N ASN A 105 -12.27 4.01 -17.53
CA ASN A 105 -12.18 3.14 -18.70
C ASN A 105 -11.25 3.83 -19.70
N ILE A 106 -10.01 3.32 -19.81
CA ILE A 106 -8.97 3.94 -20.64
C ILE A 106 -9.37 4.02 -22.10
N ALA A 107 -10.01 2.98 -22.65
CA ALA A 107 -10.46 3.01 -24.03
C ALA A 107 -11.42 4.17 -24.31
N MET A 108 -12.33 4.43 -23.38
CA MET A 108 -13.28 5.55 -23.50
C MET A 108 -12.63 6.91 -23.20
N ALA A 109 -11.72 6.95 -22.25
CA ALA A 109 -11.01 8.18 -21.90
C ALA A 109 -10.11 8.67 -23.02
N MET A 110 -9.42 7.74 -23.71
CA MET A 110 -8.59 8.04 -24.89
C MET A 110 -9.39 8.52 -26.10
N ASP A 111 -10.65 8.10 -26.21
CA ASP A 111 -11.57 8.55 -27.25
C ASP A 111 -12.25 9.90 -26.91
N SER A 112 -12.03 10.45 -25.74
CA SER A 112 -12.62 11.75 -25.35
C SER A 112 -11.96 12.89 -26.14
N GLU A 113 -12.71 13.96 -26.40
CA GLU A 113 -12.19 15.16 -27.07
C GLU A 113 -11.07 15.84 -26.29
N ASP A 114 -11.07 15.68 -24.96
CA ASP A 114 -10.05 16.23 -24.06
C ASP A 114 -9.72 15.22 -22.95
N PHE A 115 -8.73 14.39 -23.22
CA PHE A 115 -8.24 13.40 -22.27
C PHE A 115 -7.73 14.03 -20.97
N GLY A 116 -6.98 15.15 -21.08
CA GLY A 116 -6.44 15.86 -19.92
C GLY A 116 -7.55 16.33 -18.99
N ARG A 117 -8.61 16.93 -19.53
CA ARG A 117 -9.77 17.36 -18.76
C ARG A 117 -10.53 16.20 -18.12
N THR A 118 -10.62 15.07 -18.81
CA THR A 118 -11.25 13.85 -18.29
C THR A 118 -10.52 13.36 -17.05
N VAL A 119 -9.20 13.26 -17.10
CA VAL A 119 -8.35 12.86 -15.97
C VAL A 119 -8.43 13.88 -14.83
N GLU A 120 -8.31 15.17 -15.14
CA GLU A 120 -8.42 16.25 -14.14
C GLU A 120 -9.77 16.19 -13.41
N THR A 121 -10.86 15.99 -14.14
CA THR A 121 -12.20 15.90 -13.55
C THR A 121 -12.32 14.71 -12.61
N ALA A 122 -11.76 13.55 -12.98
CA ALA A 122 -11.75 12.36 -12.13
C ALA A 122 -10.95 12.59 -10.84
N ILE A 123 -9.77 13.21 -10.93
CA ILE A 123 -8.94 13.55 -9.76
C ILE A 123 -9.68 14.55 -8.86
N ARG A 124 -10.27 15.60 -9.42
CA ARG A 124 -11.06 16.59 -8.66
C ARG A 124 -12.26 15.93 -7.97
N GLY A 125 -12.92 14.98 -8.63
CA GLY A 125 -14.03 14.23 -8.04
C GLY A 125 -13.59 13.41 -6.84
N LEU A 126 -12.49 12.67 -6.94
CA LEU A 126 -11.93 11.89 -5.82
C LEU A 126 -11.45 12.79 -4.67
N THR A 127 -10.81 13.91 -4.99
CA THR A 127 -10.42 14.91 -3.98
C THR A 127 -11.63 15.48 -3.26
N ALA A 128 -12.70 15.81 -3.98
CA ALA A 128 -13.93 16.31 -3.37
C ALA A 128 -14.58 15.27 -2.43
N VAL A 129 -14.50 13.97 -2.76
CA VAL A 129 -14.93 12.91 -1.85
C VAL A 129 -14.12 12.92 -0.56
N SER A 130 -12.79 13.05 -0.65
CA SER A 130 -11.92 13.18 0.51
C SER A 130 -12.29 14.39 1.37
N ASP A 131 -12.45 15.55 0.75
CA ASP A 131 -12.74 16.82 1.43
C ASP A 131 -14.11 16.85 2.11
N THR A 132 -15.11 16.17 1.52
CA THR A 132 -16.48 16.17 2.02
C THR A 132 -16.81 14.98 2.94
N SER A 133 -15.90 14.01 3.06
CA SER A 133 -16.09 12.85 3.93
C SER A 133 -16.05 13.27 5.42
N ASN A 134 -17.10 12.91 6.16
CA ASN A 134 -17.15 13.11 7.60
C ASN A 134 -16.79 11.81 8.32
N ILE A 135 -15.59 11.75 8.89
CA ILE A 135 -15.02 10.56 9.54
C ILE A 135 -14.73 10.84 11.02
N SER A 136 -15.36 11.84 11.60
CA SER A 136 -15.11 12.29 13.00
C SER A 136 -15.34 11.20 14.06
N SER A 137 -16.12 10.16 13.74
CA SER A 137 -16.30 8.99 14.62
C SER A 137 -15.05 8.11 14.75
N VAL A 138 -14.07 8.25 13.85
CA VAL A 138 -12.80 7.52 13.87
C VAL A 138 -11.64 8.52 13.71
N PRO A 139 -11.20 9.16 14.79
CA PRO A 139 -10.27 10.28 14.73
C PRO A 139 -8.94 10.01 14.04
N SER A 140 -8.43 8.79 14.09
CA SER A 140 -7.17 8.41 13.44
C SER A 140 -7.31 8.36 11.91
N ILE A 141 -8.46 7.92 11.40
CA ILE A 141 -8.76 7.93 9.97
C ILE A 141 -9.02 9.35 9.50
N GLU A 142 -9.80 10.14 10.26
CA GLU A 142 -10.03 11.55 9.95
C GLU A 142 -8.71 12.32 9.83
N ARG A 143 -7.80 12.13 10.81
CA ARG A 143 -6.47 12.74 10.77
C ARG A 143 -5.69 12.28 9.53
N GLY A 144 -5.69 10.99 9.22
CA GLY A 144 -5.03 10.44 8.05
C GLY A 144 -5.56 11.01 6.74
N ASN A 145 -6.89 11.08 6.58
CA ASN A 145 -7.53 11.67 5.42
C ASN A 145 -7.18 13.15 5.25
N ASN A 146 -7.25 13.93 6.33
CA ASN A 146 -6.96 15.36 6.30
C ASN A 146 -5.49 15.68 6.02
N MET A 147 -4.56 14.79 6.42
CA MET A 147 -3.14 14.98 6.18
C MET A 147 -2.69 14.53 4.80
N SER A 148 -3.27 13.47 4.25
CA SER A 148 -2.80 12.84 3.02
C SER A 148 -3.63 13.18 1.79
N HIS A 149 -4.95 13.36 1.93
CA HIS A 149 -5.92 13.45 0.82
C HIS A 149 -5.68 12.38 -0.26
N ALA A 150 -5.30 11.18 0.17
CA ALA A 150 -4.87 10.13 -0.73
C ALA A 150 -6.02 9.65 -1.62
N ILE A 151 -5.73 9.52 -2.90
CA ILE A 151 -6.65 9.01 -3.91
C ILE A 151 -5.98 7.89 -4.71
N GLY A 152 -6.79 6.98 -5.24
CA GLY A 152 -6.35 5.96 -6.20
C GLY A 152 -7.22 6.04 -7.45
N LEU A 153 -6.63 6.47 -8.57
CA LEU A 153 -7.30 6.50 -9.86
C LEU A 153 -6.79 5.36 -10.73
N GLY A 154 -7.57 4.28 -10.83
CA GLY A 154 -7.25 3.10 -11.61
C GLY A 154 -7.50 3.29 -13.11
N GLN A 155 -6.92 2.37 -13.88
CA GLN A 155 -7.02 2.31 -15.32
C GLN A 155 -7.61 0.96 -15.73
N MET A 156 -8.92 0.90 -15.96
CA MET A 156 -9.53 -0.33 -16.44
C MET A 156 -9.59 -0.35 -17.97
N ASN A 157 -9.64 -1.58 -18.52
CA ASN A 157 -9.71 -1.81 -19.97
C ASN A 157 -8.47 -1.33 -20.75
N LEU A 158 -7.30 -1.25 -20.09
CA LEU A 158 -6.05 -0.93 -20.76
C LEU A 158 -5.72 -1.97 -21.84
N HIS A 159 -5.84 -3.27 -21.51
CA HIS A 159 -5.60 -4.33 -22.50
C HIS A 159 -6.56 -4.26 -23.68
N GLY A 160 -7.83 -3.96 -23.43
CA GLY A 160 -8.82 -3.77 -24.53
C GLY A 160 -8.48 -2.59 -25.42
N TYR A 161 -7.96 -1.50 -24.87
CA TYR A 161 -7.44 -0.38 -25.64
C TYR A 161 -6.25 -0.80 -26.51
N LEU A 162 -5.23 -1.41 -25.91
CA LEU A 162 -4.04 -1.88 -26.63
C LEU A 162 -4.38 -2.87 -27.74
N ALA A 163 -5.29 -3.82 -27.47
CA ALA A 163 -5.76 -4.78 -28.47
C ALA A 163 -6.48 -4.09 -29.63
N ARG A 164 -7.30 -3.08 -29.36
CA ARG A 164 -7.97 -2.29 -30.39
C ARG A 164 -6.98 -1.56 -31.30
N GLU A 165 -5.93 -1.00 -30.71
CA GLU A 165 -4.87 -0.30 -31.45
C GLU A 165 -3.82 -1.24 -32.06
N SER A 166 -3.98 -2.56 -31.88
CA SER A 166 -3.00 -3.58 -32.32
C SER A 166 -1.63 -3.46 -31.67
N ILE A 167 -1.59 -2.95 -30.46
CA ILE A 167 -0.37 -2.77 -29.66
C ILE A 167 -0.20 -3.98 -28.73
N HIS A 168 0.98 -4.61 -28.74
CA HIS A 168 1.27 -5.70 -27.82
C HIS A 168 1.53 -5.18 -26.39
N TYR A 169 0.87 -5.80 -25.41
CA TYR A 169 1.11 -5.50 -24.02
C TYR A 169 2.59 -5.72 -23.64
N GLY A 170 3.22 -4.71 -23.04
CA GLY A 170 4.65 -4.77 -22.66
C GLY A 170 5.64 -4.54 -23.80
N SER A 171 5.19 -4.15 -24.98
CA SER A 171 6.07 -3.67 -26.05
C SER A 171 6.52 -2.22 -25.81
N GLU A 172 7.58 -1.78 -26.51
CA GLU A 172 8.03 -0.37 -26.45
C GLU A 172 6.92 0.61 -26.88
N GLU A 173 6.07 0.22 -27.81
CA GLU A 173 4.94 1.03 -28.27
C GLU A 173 3.83 1.12 -27.20
N GLY A 174 3.72 0.13 -26.32
CA GLY A 174 2.73 0.05 -25.26
C GLY A 174 3.18 0.63 -23.91
N LEU A 175 4.40 1.13 -23.82
CA LEU A 175 4.99 1.78 -22.66
C LEU A 175 4.95 3.30 -22.78
#